data_e7d2984610c87bc72c879e7e7b30c1cb
#
_entry.id   e7d2984610c87bc72c879e7e7b30c1cb
#
_cell.length_a   1.000
_cell.length_b   1.000
_cell.length_c   1.000
_cell.angle_alpha   90.00
_cell.angle_beta   90.00
_cell.angle_gamma   90.00
#
_symmetry.space_group_name_H-M   'P 1'
#
loop_
_entity.id
_entity.type
_entity.pdbx_description
1 polymer ?
#
loop_
_entity_poly.entity_id
_entity_poly.type
_entity_poly.pdbx_seq_one_letter_code
_entity_poly.pdbx_strand_id
1 'polypeptide(L)'
;MLFYFLEEKIKLKAYLMTALLDDGEINLDHFKTEYALSEKILQGLISELQILYSDFYLVVKSRTMVLFHYETLSKLETLHTIYRESNMLQFLAYFIAPQNVSFSEFTAKKFISVASAYRIKKNCKLYLESVKLSIQKNKVTGPEYQIRLLIALLQYHFGFIIYPFDATSEVMIRDFIEYSNFKGCDYDLKDLSEEYYYFYILVNLAWKRKEYKVEIPQTESFNQLKKSILYMELSKAAQKSIAIHLGIELNEGLLDYLYLVFCISDGPLFSNRDDINVNEEFIFASYKISKSKAFKNFCGRLLGREFIDSQHFKDINAYFLRHFICYCYYFIPDFYFLNTSRLSYSKDLYHLLDRGLADIFNLKGGNLTFSKHETVLLTMQLSNLIETFLAPLSVYVISSSNIRLQTYQVMLNQYFTSKIAEFFFVNYQTTQIDEKLLKKADIIIAERRYISSLKNDSGVAIQDILEIGMNNKQYHELLLQAIIEKRDQKVFEYISKMKHKIL
;
A
#
# COMPACT_ATOMS: atom_id res chain seq x y z
N MET A 1 6.02 -8.28 -8.12
CA MET A 1 6.94 -8.87 -9.10
C MET A 1 6.64 -10.33 -9.43
N LEU A 2 6.58 -11.25 -8.44
CA LEU A 2 6.23 -12.68 -8.69
C LEU A 2 4.86 -12.85 -9.36
N PHE A 3 3.89 -12.06 -8.97
CA PHE A 3 2.54 -12.07 -9.54
C PHE A 3 2.51 -11.96 -11.08
N TYR A 4 3.40 -11.17 -11.69
CA TYR A 4 3.46 -11.03 -13.15
C TYR A 4 3.89 -12.29 -13.90
N PHE A 5 4.54 -13.21 -13.20
CA PHE A 5 4.96 -14.50 -13.76
C PHE A 5 3.90 -15.60 -13.63
N LEU A 6 2.82 -15.36 -12.88
CA LEU A 6 1.73 -16.32 -12.72
C LEU A 6 0.98 -16.54 -14.03
N GLU A 7 0.27 -17.63 -14.09
CA GLU A 7 -0.64 -17.96 -15.18
C GLU A 7 -1.72 -16.87 -15.33
N GLU A 8 -2.02 -16.46 -16.56
CA GLU A 8 -2.95 -15.38 -16.85
C GLU A 8 -4.32 -15.59 -16.19
N LYS A 9 -4.78 -16.83 -16.20
CA LYS A 9 -6.05 -17.21 -15.59
C LYS A 9 -6.07 -16.99 -14.06
N ILE A 10 -4.96 -17.28 -13.38
CA ILE A 10 -4.82 -17.04 -11.92
C ILE A 10 -4.86 -15.55 -11.64
N LYS A 11 -4.16 -14.75 -12.44
CA LYS A 11 -4.16 -13.29 -12.29
C LYS A 11 -5.57 -12.70 -12.46
N LEU A 12 -6.28 -13.13 -13.50
CA LEU A 12 -7.65 -12.67 -13.77
C LEU A 12 -8.62 -13.06 -12.66
N LYS A 13 -8.55 -14.29 -12.14
CA LYS A 13 -9.34 -14.71 -10.97
C LYS A 13 -9.03 -13.85 -9.76
N ALA A 14 -7.74 -13.59 -9.48
CA ALA A 14 -7.33 -12.77 -8.35
C ALA A 14 -7.81 -11.31 -8.48
N TYR A 15 -7.73 -10.71 -9.68
CA TYR A 15 -8.26 -9.37 -9.92
C TYR A 15 -9.78 -9.29 -9.73
N LEU A 16 -10.52 -10.27 -10.29
CA LEU A 16 -11.97 -10.30 -10.17
C LEU A 16 -12.41 -10.46 -8.72
N MET A 17 -11.77 -11.38 -7.98
CA MET A 17 -12.07 -11.60 -6.56
C MET A 17 -11.66 -10.41 -5.69
N THR A 18 -10.52 -9.77 -5.97
CA THR A 18 -10.10 -8.55 -5.26
C THR A 18 -11.13 -7.44 -5.40
N ALA A 19 -11.64 -7.23 -6.62
CA ALA A 19 -12.67 -6.23 -6.86
C ALA A 19 -13.97 -6.53 -6.10
N LEU A 20 -14.36 -7.80 -6.03
CA LEU A 20 -15.53 -8.24 -5.27
C LEU A 20 -15.34 -8.07 -3.75
N LEU A 21 -14.14 -8.33 -3.24
CA LEU A 21 -13.82 -8.14 -1.81
C LEU A 21 -13.72 -6.67 -1.42
N ASP A 22 -13.39 -5.79 -2.36
CA ASP A 22 -13.29 -4.35 -2.11
C ASP A 22 -14.67 -3.64 -2.18
N ASP A 23 -15.51 -4.00 -3.17
CA ASP A 23 -16.73 -3.26 -3.49
C ASP A 23 -18.02 -4.06 -3.27
N GLY A 24 -17.93 -5.36 -2.99
CA GLY A 24 -19.08 -6.27 -2.89
C GLY A 24 -19.66 -6.64 -4.24
N GLU A 25 -19.46 -5.85 -5.28
CA GLU A 25 -20.00 -6.10 -6.62
C GLU A 25 -19.05 -5.60 -7.73
N ILE A 26 -19.17 -6.20 -8.90
CA ILE A 26 -18.41 -5.81 -10.09
C ILE A 26 -19.26 -5.88 -11.35
N ASN A 27 -19.13 -4.85 -12.21
CA ASN A 27 -19.70 -4.86 -13.56
C ASN A 27 -18.83 -5.71 -14.49
N LEU A 28 -19.39 -6.80 -14.99
CA LEU A 28 -18.68 -7.77 -15.82
C LEU A 28 -18.34 -7.25 -17.23
N ASP A 29 -19.15 -6.36 -17.80
CA ASP A 29 -18.84 -5.75 -19.11
C ASP A 29 -17.65 -4.80 -18.98
N HIS A 30 -17.58 -4.04 -17.89
CA HIS A 30 -16.43 -3.19 -17.62
C HIS A 30 -15.16 -4.03 -17.42
N PHE A 31 -15.21 -5.06 -16.60
CA PHE A 31 -14.09 -5.97 -16.38
C PHE A 31 -13.62 -6.63 -17.69
N LYS A 32 -14.58 -7.12 -18.49
CA LYS A 32 -14.30 -7.69 -19.82
C LYS A 32 -13.57 -6.73 -20.75
N THR A 33 -13.98 -5.46 -20.76
CA THR A 33 -13.38 -4.44 -21.59
C THR A 33 -11.98 -4.05 -21.10
N GLU A 34 -11.83 -3.88 -19.78
CA GLU A 34 -10.56 -3.52 -19.13
C GLU A 34 -9.45 -4.54 -19.42
N TYR A 35 -9.80 -5.83 -19.34
CA TYR A 35 -8.84 -6.93 -19.54
C TYR A 35 -8.90 -7.53 -20.96
N ALA A 36 -9.62 -6.92 -21.89
CA ALA A 36 -9.76 -7.36 -23.29
C ALA A 36 -10.18 -8.85 -23.42
N LEU A 37 -11.13 -9.31 -22.59
CA LEU A 37 -11.55 -10.71 -22.51
C LEU A 37 -12.65 -11.04 -23.53
N SER A 38 -12.64 -12.27 -24.07
CA SER A 38 -13.79 -12.81 -24.78
C SER A 38 -14.87 -13.26 -23.79
N GLU A 39 -16.14 -13.29 -24.25
CA GLU A 39 -17.26 -13.76 -23.42
C GLU A 39 -17.03 -15.18 -22.87
N LYS A 40 -16.50 -16.06 -23.71
CA LYS A 40 -16.19 -17.44 -23.33
C LYS A 40 -15.18 -17.52 -22.18
N ILE A 41 -14.13 -16.70 -22.21
CA ILE A 41 -13.11 -16.63 -21.15
C ILE A 41 -13.74 -16.12 -19.86
N LEU A 42 -14.50 -15.03 -19.94
CA LEU A 42 -15.17 -14.44 -18.77
C LEU A 42 -16.12 -15.44 -18.10
N GLN A 43 -16.99 -16.10 -18.86
CA GLN A 43 -17.91 -17.11 -18.36
C GLN A 43 -17.18 -18.31 -17.72
N GLY A 44 -16.04 -18.72 -18.31
CA GLY A 44 -15.18 -19.74 -17.73
C GLY A 44 -14.60 -19.33 -16.37
N LEU A 45 -14.11 -18.08 -16.24
CA LEU A 45 -13.60 -17.55 -14.98
C LEU A 45 -14.69 -17.49 -13.90
N ILE A 46 -15.88 -17.01 -14.24
CA ILE A 46 -17.03 -16.93 -13.34
C ILE A 46 -17.42 -18.31 -12.83
N SER A 47 -17.60 -19.27 -13.75
CA SER A 47 -17.99 -20.64 -13.38
C SER A 47 -16.98 -21.29 -12.45
N GLU A 48 -15.69 -21.09 -12.69
CA GLU A 48 -14.65 -21.65 -11.83
C GLU A 48 -14.59 -20.96 -10.46
N LEU A 49 -14.81 -19.64 -10.39
CA LEU A 49 -14.89 -18.94 -9.10
C LEU A 49 -16.11 -19.40 -8.30
N GLN A 50 -17.26 -19.61 -8.94
CA GLN A 50 -18.45 -20.14 -8.28
C GLN A 50 -18.25 -21.56 -7.73
N ILE A 51 -17.48 -22.40 -8.44
CA ILE A 51 -17.11 -23.74 -7.95
C ILE A 51 -16.12 -23.63 -6.80
N LEU A 52 -15.09 -22.79 -6.93
CA LEU A 52 -14.03 -22.61 -5.96
C LEU A 52 -14.54 -22.05 -4.62
N TYR A 53 -15.58 -21.22 -4.71
CA TYR A 53 -16.23 -20.54 -3.58
C TYR A 53 -17.69 -20.95 -3.44
N SER A 54 -17.98 -22.24 -3.58
CA SER A 54 -19.33 -22.79 -3.45
C SER A 54 -20.02 -22.45 -2.11
N ASP A 55 -19.23 -22.26 -1.07
CA ASP A 55 -19.70 -21.91 0.28
C ASP A 55 -19.96 -20.39 0.44
N PHE A 56 -19.57 -19.57 -0.53
CA PHE A 56 -19.79 -18.14 -0.54
C PHE A 56 -21.02 -17.80 -1.39
N TYR A 57 -21.76 -16.77 -0.96
CA TYR A 57 -22.91 -16.28 -1.73
C TYR A 57 -22.44 -15.41 -2.91
N LEU A 58 -21.86 -16.08 -3.92
CA LEU A 58 -21.38 -15.46 -5.15
C LEU A 58 -22.43 -15.61 -6.25
N VAL A 59 -23.12 -14.52 -6.57
CA VAL A 59 -24.27 -14.54 -7.48
C VAL A 59 -24.01 -13.63 -8.68
N VAL A 60 -24.37 -14.13 -9.87
CA VAL A 60 -24.38 -13.32 -11.11
C VAL A 60 -25.80 -12.89 -11.40
N LYS A 61 -26.04 -11.59 -11.46
CA LYS A 61 -27.32 -10.96 -11.83
C LYS A 61 -27.12 -10.13 -13.09
N SER A 62 -27.64 -10.60 -14.21
CA SER A 62 -27.48 -9.94 -15.51
C SER A 62 -25.98 -9.75 -15.86
N ARG A 63 -25.47 -8.53 -15.72
CA ARG A 63 -24.09 -8.14 -16.04
C ARG A 63 -23.25 -7.77 -14.82
N THR A 64 -23.79 -8.02 -13.63
CA THR A 64 -23.11 -7.71 -12.36
C THR A 64 -22.90 -9.00 -11.59
N MET A 65 -21.70 -9.18 -11.05
CA MET A 65 -21.37 -10.23 -10.10
C MET A 65 -21.35 -9.63 -8.71
N VAL A 66 -22.00 -10.26 -7.75
CA VAL A 66 -22.19 -9.77 -6.39
C VAL A 66 -21.68 -10.81 -5.41
N LEU A 67 -20.90 -10.39 -4.45
CA LEU A 67 -20.43 -11.19 -3.32
C LEU A 67 -21.12 -10.68 -2.04
N PHE A 68 -21.98 -11.50 -1.45
CA PHE A 68 -22.65 -11.16 -0.20
C PHE A 68 -21.76 -11.41 1.00
N HIS A 69 -21.90 -10.58 2.04
CA HIS A 69 -21.12 -10.66 3.30
C HIS A 69 -19.62 -10.55 3.10
N TYR A 70 -19.16 -9.84 2.06
CA TYR A 70 -17.75 -9.68 1.74
C TYR A 70 -16.95 -8.99 2.88
N GLU A 71 -17.59 -8.15 3.68
CA GLU A 71 -16.97 -7.45 4.81
C GLU A 71 -16.48 -8.41 5.92
N THR A 72 -17.03 -9.63 5.97
CA THR A 72 -16.65 -10.63 6.97
C THR A 72 -15.54 -11.56 6.49
N LEU A 73 -15.15 -11.47 5.23
CA LEU A 73 -14.16 -12.36 4.63
C LEU A 73 -12.75 -11.78 4.76
N SER A 74 -11.81 -12.63 5.17
CA SER A 74 -10.40 -12.30 5.07
C SER A 74 -9.98 -12.26 3.59
N LYS A 75 -9.58 -11.08 3.12
CA LYS A 75 -9.13 -10.87 1.73
C LYS A 75 -7.95 -11.78 1.39
N LEU A 76 -7.00 -11.88 2.31
CA LEU A 76 -5.79 -12.67 2.13
C LEU A 76 -6.11 -14.17 2.00
N GLU A 77 -6.88 -14.73 2.94
CA GLU A 77 -7.25 -16.14 2.93
C GLU A 77 -8.08 -16.52 1.70
N THR A 78 -8.99 -15.62 1.30
CA THR A 78 -9.79 -15.82 0.10
C THR A 78 -8.88 -15.90 -1.13
N LEU A 79 -7.94 -14.98 -1.30
CA LEU A 79 -7.01 -15.01 -2.42
C LEU A 79 -6.06 -16.23 -2.39
N HIS A 80 -5.66 -16.71 -1.20
CA HIS A 80 -4.85 -17.93 -1.07
C HIS A 80 -5.48 -19.13 -1.77
N THR A 81 -6.80 -19.24 -1.74
CA THR A 81 -7.52 -20.33 -2.41
C THR A 81 -7.31 -20.31 -3.92
N ILE A 82 -7.33 -19.12 -4.54
CA ILE A 82 -7.01 -18.94 -5.97
C ILE A 82 -5.53 -19.27 -6.26
N TYR A 83 -4.63 -18.76 -5.43
CA TYR A 83 -3.20 -18.94 -5.66
C TYR A 83 -2.74 -20.39 -5.52
N ARG A 84 -3.40 -21.19 -4.67
CA ARG A 84 -3.12 -22.62 -4.55
C ARG A 84 -3.36 -23.40 -5.83
N GLU A 85 -4.13 -22.87 -6.78
CA GLU A 85 -4.31 -23.48 -8.11
C GLU A 85 -3.13 -23.19 -9.05
N SER A 86 -2.26 -22.21 -8.76
CA SER A 86 -1.11 -21.86 -9.61
C SER A 86 -0.06 -22.97 -9.62
N ASN A 87 0.17 -23.55 -10.79
CA ASN A 87 1.24 -24.51 -10.97
C ASN A 87 2.62 -23.88 -10.72
N MET A 88 2.82 -22.63 -11.14
CA MET A 88 4.10 -21.93 -10.93
C MET A 88 4.41 -21.81 -9.43
N LEU A 89 3.44 -21.39 -8.62
CA LEU A 89 3.63 -21.27 -7.18
C LEU A 89 3.84 -22.63 -6.50
N GLN A 90 3.11 -23.65 -6.93
CA GLN A 90 3.31 -25.02 -6.44
C GLN A 90 4.73 -25.54 -6.76
N PHE A 91 5.26 -25.23 -7.94
CA PHE A 91 6.62 -25.62 -8.31
C PHE A 91 7.68 -24.83 -7.53
N LEU A 92 7.49 -23.51 -7.32
CA LEU A 92 8.37 -22.72 -6.46
C LEU A 92 8.39 -23.26 -5.04
N ALA A 93 7.24 -23.53 -4.45
CA ALA A 93 7.12 -24.13 -3.13
C ALA A 93 7.85 -25.52 -3.08
N TYR A 94 7.66 -26.34 -4.12
CA TYR A 94 8.36 -27.60 -4.25
C TYR A 94 9.89 -27.43 -4.28
N PHE A 95 10.43 -26.48 -5.05
CA PHE A 95 11.89 -26.29 -5.15
C PHE A 95 12.53 -25.69 -3.88
N ILE A 96 11.72 -25.05 -3.01
CA ILE A 96 12.20 -24.44 -1.77
C ILE A 96 12.07 -25.37 -0.58
N ALA A 97 11.01 -26.16 -0.53
CA ALA A 97 10.73 -27.02 0.62
C ALA A 97 11.84 -28.07 0.82
N PRO A 98 12.13 -28.46 2.08
CA PRO A 98 13.02 -29.59 2.36
C PRO A 98 12.34 -30.88 1.88
N GLN A 99 12.72 -31.37 0.71
CA GLN A 99 11.98 -32.45 0.05
C GLN A 99 12.75 -33.73 -0.12
N ASN A 100 12.02 -34.86 0.06
CA ASN A 100 12.47 -36.21 -0.29
C ASN A 100 11.80 -36.76 -1.56
N VAL A 101 10.97 -35.98 -2.25
CA VAL A 101 10.21 -36.41 -3.43
C VAL A 101 10.94 -35.99 -4.71
N SER A 102 11.09 -36.90 -5.67
CA SER A 102 11.73 -36.59 -6.95
C SER A 102 10.85 -35.67 -7.81
N PHE A 103 11.49 -34.96 -8.76
CA PHE A 103 10.75 -34.07 -9.67
C PHE A 103 9.72 -34.81 -10.52
N SER A 104 10.04 -36.01 -10.98
CA SER A 104 9.13 -36.86 -11.75
C SER A 104 7.93 -37.32 -10.91
N GLU A 105 8.17 -37.71 -9.67
CA GLU A 105 7.12 -38.11 -8.74
C GLU A 105 6.20 -36.91 -8.37
N PHE A 106 6.78 -35.72 -8.14
CA PHE A 106 6.01 -34.50 -7.90
C PHE A 106 5.09 -34.16 -9.09
N THR A 107 5.64 -34.20 -10.32
CA THR A 107 4.86 -33.89 -11.53
C THR A 107 3.77 -34.91 -11.81
N ALA A 108 4.04 -36.20 -11.57
CA ALA A 108 3.05 -37.28 -11.68
C ALA A 108 1.90 -37.08 -10.67
N LYS A 109 2.22 -36.75 -9.43
CA LYS A 109 1.24 -36.46 -8.37
C LYS A 109 0.32 -35.29 -8.70
N LYS A 110 0.81 -34.34 -9.51
CA LYS A 110 0.04 -33.19 -9.97
C LYS A 110 -0.66 -33.39 -11.31
N PHE A 111 -0.57 -34.56 -11.90
CA PHE A 111 -1.11 -34.87 -13.23
C PHE A 111 -0.60 -33.92 -14.32
N ILE A 112 0.63 -33.44 -14.22
CA ILE A 112 1.25 -32.52 -15.16
C ILE A 112 2.14 -33.29 -16.12
N SER A 113 1.95 -33.09 -17.44
CA SER A 113 2.82 -33.69 -18.45
C SER A 113 4.27 -33.22 -18.31
N VAL A 114 5.22 -34.07 -18.68
CA VAL A 114 6.66 -33.76 -18.61
C VAL A 114 6.98 -32.44 -19.35
N ALA A 115 6.44 -32.26 -20.55
CA ALA A 115 6.65 -31.04 -21.34
C ALA A 115 6.14 -29.79 -20.62
N SER A 116 4.93 -29.86 -20.03
CA SER A 116 4.35 -28.78 -19.24
C SER A 116 5.17 -28.48 -17.99
N ALA A 117 5.65 -29.51 -17.29
CA ALA A 117 6.50 -29.37 -16.11
C ALA A 117 7.81 -28.64 -16.41
N TYR A 118 8.48 -28.95 -17.51
CA TYR A 118 9.68 -28.23 -17.93
C TYR A 118 9.39 -26.76 -18.32
N ARG A 119 8.25 -26.48 -18.95
CA ARG A 119 7.84 -25.11 -19.25
C ARG A 119 7.59 -24.29 -17.97
N ILE A 120 6.91 -24.86 -16.98
CA ILE A 120 6.68 -24.22 -15.68
C ILE A 120 8.03 -23.98 -14.98
N LYS A 121 8.91 -24.98 -14.94
CA LYS A 121 10.26 -24.86 -14.38
C LYS A 121 11.06 -23.74 -15.04
N LYS A 122 10.95 -23.57 -16.36
CA LYS A 122 11.58 -22.46 -17.09
C LYS A 122 11.06 -21.11 -16.60
N ASN A 123 9.74 -20.97 -16.41
CA ASN A 123 9.15 -19.72 -15.88
C ASN A 123 9.62 -19.45 -14.45
N CYS A 124 9.64 -20.48 -13.57
CA CYS A 124 10.20 -20.36 -12.23
C CYS A 124 11.66 -19.88 -12.27
N LYS A 125 12.46 -20.42 -13.21
CA LYS A 125 13.87 -20.03 -13.38
C LYS A 125 13.99 -18.56 -13.77
N LEU A 126 13.20 -18.07 -14.73
CA LEU A 126 13.20 -16.67 -15.16
C LEU A 126 12.87 -15.73 -14.00
N TYR A 127 11.85 -16.07 -13.18
CA TYR A 127 11.54 -15.30 -12.00
C TYR A 127 12.68 -15.28 -10.99
N LEU A 128 13.22 -16.47 -10.65
CA LEU A 128 14.31 -16.59 -9.67
C LEU A 128 15.55 -15.82 -10.09
N GLU A 129 15.92 -15.87 -11.38
CA GLU A 129 17.03 -15.10 -11.94
C GLU A 129 16.80 -13.57 -11.78
N SER A 130 15.55 -13.11 -11.91
CA SER A 130 15.21 -11.69 -11.73
C SER A 130 15.41 -11.21 -10.29
N VAL A 131 15.39 -12.11 -9.31
CA VAL A 131 15.64 -11.86 -7.88
C VAL A 131 16.97 -12.44 -7.40
N LYS A 132 17.91 -12.71 -8.32
CA LYS A 132 19.28 -13.25 -8.05
C LYS A 132 19.30 -14.60 -7.34
N LEU A 133 18.26 -15.40 -7.54
CA LEU A 133 18.20 -16.79 -7.13
C LEU A 133 18.31 -17.71 -8.36
N SER A 134 18.60 -18.98 -8.15
CA SER A 134 18.67 -19.97 -9.22
C SER A 134 18.11 -21.32 -8.78
N ILE A 135 17.93 -22.25 -9.73
CA ILE A 135 17.54 -23.63 -9.44
C ILE A 135 18.72 -24.55 -9.80
N GLN A 136 19.25 -25.24 -8.80
CA GLN A 136 20.28 -26.26 -8.98
C GLN A 136 19.80 -27.58 -8.37
N LYS A 137 19.92 -28.70 -9.12
CA LYS A 137 19.48 -30.03 -8.67
C LYS A 137 18.04 -30.04 -8.07
N ASN A 138 17.11 -29.29 -8.71
CA ASN A 138 15.73 -29.09 -8.27
C ASN A 138 15.56 -28.43 -6.88
N LYS A 139 16.54 -27.64 -6.44
CA LYS A 139 16.45 -26.82 -5.23
C LYS A 139 16.77 -25.38 -5.58
N VAL A 140 16.08 -24.45 -4.93
CA VAL A 140 16.40 -23.02 -5.00
C VAL A 140 17.74 -22.80 -4.28
N THR A 141 18.63 -22.08 -4.95
CA THR A 141 19.96 -21.72 -4.45
C THR A 141 20.22 -20.23 -4.64
N GLY A 142 21.02 -19.66 -3.75
CA GLY A 142 21.36 -18.24 -3.74
C GLY A 142 21.62 -17.73 -2.32
N PRO A 143 21.66 -16.42 -2.11
CA PRO A 143 21.82 -15.85 -0.78
C PRO A 143 20.68 -16.27 0.14
N GLU A 144 21.03 -16.77 1.32
CA GLU A 144 20.04 -17.35 2.26
C GLU A 144 18.97 -16.34 2.68
N TYR A 145 19.33 -15.08 2.90
CA TYR A 145 18.33 -14.04 3.24
C TYR A 145 17.28 -13.88 2.14
N GLN A 146 17.64 -13.96 0.86
CA GLN A 146 16.68 -13.86 -0.25
C GLN A 146 15.79 -15.11 -0.32
N ILE A 147 16.32 -16.29 -0.02
CA ILE A 147 15.53 -17.53 0.06
C ILE A 147 14.49 -17.40 1.18
N ARG A 148 14.88 -16.89 2.36
CA ARG A 148 13.93 -16.65 3.47
C ARG A 148 12.84 -15.64 3.10
N LEU A 149 13.22 -14.56 2.42
CA LEU A 149 12.26 -13.57 1.94
C LEU A 149 11.27 -14.17 0.93
N LEU A 150 11.76 -15.02 0.01
CA LEU A 150 10.90 -15.72 -0.93
C LEU A 150 9.96 -16.71 -0.23
N ILE A 151 10.44 -17.44 0.78
CA ILE A 151 9.58 -18.31 1.60
C ILE A 151 8.50 -17.52 2.29
N ALA A 152 8.85 -16.40 2.91
CA ALA A 152 7.90 -15.53 3.58
C ALA A 152 6.85 -14.96 2.61
N LEU A 153 7.26 -14.56 1.42
CA LEU A 153 6.35 -14.10 0.36
C LEU A 153 5.38 -15.22 -0.06
N LEU A 154 5.87 -16.44 -0.29
CA LEU A 154 5.03 -17.58 -0.65
C LEU A 154 4.06 -17.95 0.46
N GLN A 155 4.50 -17.92 1.71
CA GLN A 155 3.68 -18.28 2.85
C GLN A 155 2.63 -17.21 3.14
N TYR A 156 3.06 -15.96 3.25
CA TYR A 156 2.19 -14.84 3.60
C TYR A 156 1.21 -14.51 2.47
N HIS A 157 1.77 -14.18 1.29
CA HIS A 157 0.97 -13.60 0.21
C HIS A 157 0.21 -14.64 -0.62
N PHE A 158 0.81 -15.83 -0.80
CA PHE A 158 0.24 -16.86 -1.67
C PHE A 158 -0.31 -18.07 -0.92
N GLY A 159 -0.20 -18.13 0.41
CA GLY A 159 -0.77 -19.19 1.24
C GLY A 159 -0.07 -20.54 1.16
N PHE A 160 1.21 -20.59 0.74
CA PHE A 160 2.03 -21.81 0.70
C PHE A 160 2.84 -21.96 1.98
N ILE A 161 2.30 -22.65 2.98
CA ILE A 161 2.97 -22.87 4.27
C ILE A 161 4.11 -23.86 4.10
N ILE A 162 5.35 -23.36 4.07
CA ILE A 162 6.58 -24.16 3.92
C ILE A 162 7.20 -24.46 5.29
N TYR A 163 7.20 -23.47 6.19
CA TYR A 163 7.69 -23.59 7.55
C TYR A 163 6.59 -23.13 8.51
N PRO A 164 5.75 -24.06 9.00
CA PRO A 164 4.65 -23.74 9.92
C PRO A 164 5.20 -23.25 11.26
N PHE A 165 4.39 -22.45 11.96
CA PHE A 165 4.62 -22.12 13.35
C PHE A 165 4.35 -23.35 14.23
N ASP A 166 5.08 -23.42 15.34
CA ASP A 166 4.82 -24.32 16.45
C ASP A 166 4.85 -23.53 17.77
N ALA A 167 4.45 -24.15 18.86
CA ALA A 167 4.38 -23.49 20.16
C ALA A 167 5.72 -22.85 20.58
N THR A 168 6.85 -23.47 20.24
CA THR A 168 8.19 -22.91 20.50
C THR A 168 8.43 -21.65 19.68
N SER A 169 8.04 -21.66 18.41
CA SER A 169 8.14 -20.49 17.53
C SER A 169 7.34 -19.31 18.08
N GLU A 170 6.11 -19.56 18.52
CA GLU A 170 5.22 -18.52 19.04
C GLU A 170 5.78 -17.87 20.30
N VAL A 171 6.27 -18.67 21.25
CA VAL A 171 6.90 -18.17 22.49
C VAL A 171 8.14 -17.34 22.16
N MET A 172 9.04 -17.85 21.30
CA MET A 172 10.27 -17.14 20.95
C MET A 172 10.01 -15.80 20.27
N ILE A 173 9.03 -15.72 19.37
CA ILE A 173 8.69 -14.48 18.68
C ILE A 173 8.10 -13.47 19.66
N ARG A 174 7.20 -13.94 20.55
CA ARG A 174 6.61 -13.10 21.59
C ARG A 174 7.69 -12.51 22.48
N ASP A 175 8.59 -13.35 23.01
CA ASP A 175 9.69 -12.91 23.83
C ASP A 175 10.63 -11.95 23.09
N PHE A 176 10.92 -12.22 21.80
CA PHE A 176 11.74 -11.32 20.99
C PHE A 176 11.10 -9.93 20.86
N ILE A 177 9.81 -9.86 20.59
CA ILE A 177 9.07 -8.59 20.51
C ILE A 177 9.05 -7.89 21.85
N GLU A 178 8.77 -8.61 22.93
CA GLU A 178 8.73 -8.05 24.28
C GLU A 178 10.07 -7.49 24.72
N TYR A 179 11.16 -8.25 24.54
CA TYR A 179 12.52 -7.79 24.86
C TYR A 179 13.03 -6.68 23.91
N SER A 180 12.46 -6.56 22.72
CA SER A 180 12.79 -5.48 21.78
C SER A 180 12.25 -4.12 22.20
N ASN A 181 11.53 -4.05 23.33
CA ASN A 181 10.82 -2.85 23.75
C ASN A 181 9.78 -2.33 22.72
N PHE A 182 9.38 -3.15 21.77
CA PHE A 182 8.19 -2.88 21.00
C PHE A 182 6.96 -3.04 21.89
N LYS A 183 5.92 -2.23 21.71
CA LYS A 183 4.66 -2.46 22.42
C LYS A 183 4.20 -3.87 22.07
N GLY A 184 4.33 -4.77 23.02
CA GLY A 184 3.85 -6.13 22.91
C GLY A 184 2.35 -6.09 22.65
N CYS A 185 1.94 -6.74 21.57
CA CYS A 185 0.54 -7.02 21.37
C CYS A 185 0.25 -8.29 22.17
N ASP A 186 -0.60 -8.19 23.18
CA ASP A 186 -1.22 -9.34 23.85
C ASP A 186 -2.22 -10.07 22.91
N TYR A 187 -1.97 -9.98 21.60
CA TYR A 187 -2.85 -10.56 20.59
C TYR A 187 -2.45 -12.00 20.28
N ASP A 188 -3.45 -12.83 20.12
CA ASP A 188 -3.29 -14.15 19.51
C ASP A 188 -2.76 -13.98 18.08
N LEU A 189 -1.91 -14.90 17.59
CA LEU A 189 -1.37 -14.87 16.22
C LEU A 189 -2.48 -14.78 15.15
N LYS A 190 -3.69 -15.23 15.49
CA LYS A 190 -4.86 -15.19 14.62
C LYS A 190 -5.45 -13.80 14.44
N ASP A 191 -5.21 -12.89 15.39
CA ASP A 191 -5.77 -11.54 15.42
C ASP A 191 -4.75 -10.48 14.99
N LEU A 192 -3.57 -10.90 14.52
CA LEU A 192 -2.53 -9.98 14.07
C LEU A 192 -2.92 -9.33 12.74
N SER A 193 -2.57 -8.04 12.63
CA SER A 193 -2.62 -7.39 11.32
C SER A 193 -1.71 -8.10 10.32
N GLU A 194 -2.01 -7.92 9.03
CA GLU A 194 -1.29 -8.59 7.95
C GLU A 194 0.23 -8.31 8.01
N GLU A 195 0.64 -7.11 8.36
CA GLU A 195 2.05 -6.71 8.46
C GLU A 195 2.78 -7.44 9.59
N TYR A 196 2.12 -7.62 10.74
CA TYR A 196 2.67 -8.39 11.86
C TYR A 196 2.87 -9.85 11.48
N TYR A 197 1.89 -10.45 10.81
CA TYR A 197 1.99 -11.85 10.42
C TYR A 197 3.18 -12.09 9.50
N TYR A 198 3.43 -11.18 8.54
CA TYR A 198 4.61 -11.25 7.67
C TYR A 198 5.93 -11.15 8.45
N PHE A 199 6.02 -10.20 9.39
CA PHE A 199 7.16 -10.07 10.27
C PHE A 199 7.40 -11.35 11.07
N TYR A 200 6.33 -11.94 11.63
CA TYR A 200 6.41 -13.21 12.38
C TYR A 200 6.97 -14.34 11.53
N ILE A 201 6.53 -14.46 10.28
CA ILE A 201 7.08 -15.49 9.36
C ILE A 201 8.59 -15.26 9.18
N LEU A 202 9.03 -14.06 8.92
CA LEU A 202 10.44 -13.73 8.70
C LEU A 202 11.29 -14.02 9.95
N VAL A 203 10.81 -13.63 11.12
CA VAL A 203 11.49 -13.95 12.39
C VAL A 203 11.52 -15.46 12.60
N ASN A 204 10.42 -16.19 12.39
CA ASN A 204 10.38 -17.65 12.47
C ASN A 204 11.44 -18.32 11.58
N LEU A 205 11.68 -17.81 10.39
CA LEU A 205 12.72 -18.35 9.49
C LEU A 205 14.14 -18.13 10.00
N ALA A 206 14.38 -17.25 10.96
CA ALA A 206 15.68 -17.06 11.56
C ALA A 206 16.20 -18.35 12.20
N TRP A 207 15.31 -19.13 12.84
CA TRP A 207 15.70 -20.41 13.48
C TRP A 207 15.23 -21.66 12.74
N LYS A 208 14.11 -21.63 12.02
CA LYS A 208 13.67 -22.79 11.22
C LYS A 208 14.70 -23.16 10.14
N ARG A 209 15.54 -22.21 9.76
CA ARG A 209 16.63 -22.36 8.78
C ARG A 209 18.01 -22.01 9.37
N LYS A 210 18.20 -22.29 10.67
CA LYS A 210 19.44 -21.93 11.38
C LYS A 210 20.69 -22.65 10.87
N GLU A 211 20.54 -23.81 10.23
CA GLU A 211 21.63 -24.53 9.59
C GLU A 211 22.21 -23.86 8.36
N TYR A 212 21.50 -22.91 7.76
CA TYR A 212 21.96 -22.15 6.60
C TYR A 212 22.57 -20.84 7.05
N LYS A 213 23.86 -20.66 6.76
CA LYS A 213 24.55 -19.40 7.06
C LYS A 213 23.91 -18.26 6.29
N VAL A 214 23.53 -17.20 7.02
CA VAL A 214 22.99 -15.99 6.43
C VAL A 214 24.04 -14.88 6.43
N GLU A 215 24.21 -14.24 5.28
CA GLU A 215 25.12 -13.11 5.10
C GLU A 215 24.36 -11.99 4.38
N ILE A 216 24.27 -10.83 5.03
CA ILE A 216 23.63 -9.66 4.46
C ILE A 216 24.68 -8.78 3.77
N PRO A 217 24.49 -8.39 2.49
CA PRO A 217 25.40 -7.47 1.83
C PRO A 217 25.52 -6.14 2.59
N GLN A 218 26.75 -5.77 2.94
CA GLN A 218 27.05 -4.55 3.70
C GLN A 218 27.04 -3.33 2.77
N THR A 219 25.83 -2.86 2.42
CA THR A 219 25.67 -1.62 1.65
C THR A 219 25.94 -0.38 2.55
N GLU A 220 26.31 0.74 1.96
CA GLU A 220 26.51 1.99 2.69
C GLU A 220 25.23 2.36 3.50
N SER A 221 24.07 2.22 2.88
CA SER A 221 22.78 2.52 3.53
C SER A 221 22.52 1.61 4.73
N PHE A 222 22.76 0.30 4.58
CA PHE A 222 22.55 -0.64 5.67
C PHE A 222 23.56 -0.41 6.81
N ASN A 223 24.82 -0.17 6.49
CA ASN A 223 25.84 0.15 7.49
C ASN A 223 25.56 1.46 8.24
N GLN A 224 24.93 2.44 7.61
CA GLN A 224 24.49 3.65 8.31
C GLN A 224 23.32 3.35 9.26
N LEU A 225 22.35 2.51 8.85
CA LEU A 225 21.25 2.09 9.71
C LEU A 225 21.73 1.28 10.92
N LYS A 226 22.73 0.41 10.76
CA LYS A 226 23.33 -0.38 11.87
C LYS A 226 23.95 0.49 12.97
N LYS A 227 24.25 1.75 12.70
CA LYS A 227 24.76 2.70 13.71
C LYS A 227 23.66 3.27 14.61
N SER A 228 22.40 2.91 14.38
CA SER A 228 21.28 3.31 15.22
C SER A 228 21.23 2.54 16.54
N ILE A 229 20.65 3.13 17.56
CA ILE A 229 20.36 2.48 18.84
C ILE A 229 19.49 1.23 18.62
N LEU A 230 18.59 1.26 17.62
CA LEU A 230 17.68 0.16 17.28
C LEU A 230 18.40 -1.15 16.94
N TYR A 231 19.52 -1.08 16.20
CA TYR A 231 20.31 -2.28 15.91
C TYR A 231 20.82 -2.94 17.21
N MET A 232 21.27 -2.12 18.15
CA MET A 232 21.78 -2.60 19.43
C MET A 232 20.68 -3.16 20.31
N GLU A 233 19.51 -2.53 20.36
CA GLU A 233 18.36 -3.01 21.15
C GLU A 233 17.80 -4.32 20.57
N LEU A 234 17.63 -4.41 19.27
CA LEU A 234 17.23 -5.66 18.60
C LEU A 234 18.24 -6.80 18.82
N SER A 235 19.54 -6.48 18.77
CA SER A 235 20.58 -7.47 19.05
C SER A 235 20.51 -8.01 20.48
N LYS A 236 20.29 -7.15 21.48
CA LYS A 236 20.10 -7.54 22.87
C LYS A 236 18.83 -8.39 23.05
N ALA A 237 17.72 -7.99 22.42
CA ALA A 237 16.46 -8.72 22.45
C ALA A 237 16.61 -10.14 21.85
N ALA A 238 17.25 -10.24 20.69
CA ALA A 238 17.53 -11.52 20.05
C ALA A 238 18.39 -12.44 20.93
N GLN A 239 19.39 -11.90 21.63
CA GLN A 239 20.22 -12.66 22.57
C GLN A 239 19.43 -13.15 23.78
N LYS A 240 18.52 -12.34 24.31
CA LYS A 240 17.69 -12.69 25.46
C LYS A 240 16.55 -13.64 25.14
N SER A 241 16.09 -13.68 23.90
CA SER A 241 14.99 -14.54 23.44
C SER A 241 15.49 -15.70 22.60
N ILE A 242 15.79 -15.46 21.34
CA ILE A 242 16.12 -16.48 20.33
C ILE A 242 17.33 -17.32 20.76
N ALA A 243 18.42 -16.68 21.23
CA ALA A 243 19.62 -17.40 21.65
C ALA A 243 19.37 -18.34 22.83
N ILE A 244 18.61 -17.88 23.84
CA ILE A 244 18.30 -18.67 25.05
C ILE A 244 17.41 -19.85 24.71
N HIS A 245 16.30 -19.63 23.98
CA HIS A 245 15.37 -20.70 23.60
C HIS A 245 16.00 -21.77 22.72
N LEU A 246 16.93 -21.39 21.86
CA LEU A 246 17.60 -22.34 20.95
C LEU A 246 18.90 -22.92 21.49
N GLY A 247 19.45 -22.37 22.58
CA GLY A 247 20.76 -22.75 23.12
C GLY A 247 21.88 -22.50 22.10
N ILE A 248 21.81 -21.42 21.31
CA ILE A 248 22.76 -21.07 20.27
C ILE A 248 23.37 -19.69 20.52
N GLU A 249 24.61 -19.52 20.07
CA GLU A 249 25.21 -18.19 19.96
C GLU A 249 24.79 -17.55 18.64
N LEU A 250 24.30 -16.31 18.70
CA LEU A 250 23.89 -15.55 17.52
C LEU A 250 25.11 -14.92 16.85
N ASN A 251 25.34 -15.27 15.60
CA ASN A 251 26.37 -14.62 14.80
C ASN A 251 25.89 -13.29 14.21
N GLU A 252 26.83 -12.44 13.77
CA GLU A 252 26.52 -11.12 13.21
C GLU A 252 25.57 -11.21 12.01
N GLY A 253 25.73 -12.22 11.13
CA GLY A 253 24.86 -12.39 9.97
C GLY A 253 23.39 -12.61 10.34
N LEU A 254 23.11 -13.32 11.42
CA LEU A 254 21.74 -13.53 11.91
C LEU A 254 21.17 -12.26 12.56
N LEU A 255 21.99 -11.52 13.30
CA LEU A 255 21.60 -10.21 13.84
C LEU A 255 21.32 -9.19 12.73
N ASP A 256 22.17 -9.14 11.71
CA ASP A 256 21.96 -8.33 10.52
C ASP A 256 20.68 -8.72 9.78
N TYR A 257 20.38 -10.01 9.68
CA TYR A 257 19.14 -10.48 9.09
C TYR A 257 17.91 -10.01 9.89
N LEU A 258 17.91 -10.17 11.20
CA LEU A 258 16.80 -9.71 12.04
C LEU A 258 16.60 -8.19 11.95
N TYR A 259 17.70 -7.46 11.86
CA TYR A 259 17.63 -6.01 11.67
C TYR A 259 17.13 -5.63 10.26
N LEU A 260 17.54 -6.36 9.22
CA LEU A 260 16.98 -6.19 7.88
C LEU A 260 15.47 -6.45 7.87
N VAL A 261 15.03 -7.53 8.51
CA VAL A 261 13.60 -7.85 8.67
C VAL A 261 12.85 -6.67 9.32
N PHE A 262 13.42 -6.09 10.38
CA PHE A 262 12.89 -4.91 11.01
C PHE A 262 12.80 -3.71 10.02
N CYS A 263 13.87 -3.42 9.28
CA CYS A 263 13.92 -2.29 8.36
C CYS A 263 12.92 -2.37 7.21
N ILE A 264 12.58 -3.59 6.76
CA ILE A 264 11.65 -3.81 5.63
C ILE A 264 10.21 -4.01 6.08
N SER A 265 9.96 -4.33 7.33
CA SER A 265 8.61 -4.48 7.86
C SER A 265 7.97 -3.11 8.06
N ASP A 266 6.76 -2.95 7.58
CA ASP A 266 5.94 -1.77 7.80
C ASP A 266 4.88 -2.07 8.86
N GLY A 267 4.49 -1.06 9.61
CA GLY A 267 3.38 -1.24 10.52
C GLY A 267 3.59 -0.74 11.95
N PRO A 268 2.57 -0.89 12.79
CA PRO A 268 2.51 -0.37 14.16
C PRO A 268 3.41 -1.10 15.16
N LEU A 269 4.20 -2.12 14.73
CA LEU A 269 5.25 -2.74 15.55
C LEU A 269 6.17 -1.71 16.19
N PHE A 270 6.25 -0.54 15.59
CA PHE A 270 7.19 0.52 15.95
C PHE A 270 6.47 1.71 16.57
N SER A 271 5.20 1.56 16.96
CA SER A 271 4.48 2.60 17.69
C SER A 271 4.96 2.66 19.14
N ASN A 272 5.18 3.86 19.59
CA ASN A 272 5.71 4.33 20.86
C ASN A 272 5.55 3.43 22.08
N ARG A 273 6.67 3.08 22.73
CA ARG A 273 6.75 3.03 24.21
C ARG A 273 7.05 4.43 24.73
N ASP A 274 6.63 4.67 25.97
CA ASP A 274 6.69 5.99 26.60
C ASP A 274 8.11 6.61 26.65
N ASP A 275 9.18 5.81 26.46
CA ASP A 275 10.56 6.22 26.62
C ASP A 275 11.39 6.29 25.31
N ILE A 276 11.00 5.59 24.23
CA ILE A 276 11.74 5.59 22.95
C ILE A 276 10.75 5.57 21.81
N ASN A 277 10.71 6.65 21.05
CA ASN A 277 9.99 6.69 19.79
C ASN A 277 10.81 5.95 18.71
N VAL A 278 10.55 4.66 18.55
CA VAL A 278 11.28 3.79 17.62
C VAL A 278 11.17 4.32 16.18
N ASN A 279 10.03 4.89 15.80
CA ASN A 279 9.87 5.53 14.51
C ASN A 279 10.75 6.78 14.36
N GLU A 280 10.86 7.62 15.41
CA GLU A 280 11.73 8.79 15.36
C GLU A 280 13.20 8.39 15.23
N GLU A 281 13.65 7.36 15.94
CA GLU A 281 15.01 6.84 15.82
C GLU A 281 15.29 6.29 14.41
N PHE A 282 14.35 5.53 13.83
CA PHE A 282 14.48 5.06 12.45
C PHE A 282 14.48 6.23 11.46
N ILE A 283 13.58 7.19 11.63
CA ILE A 283 13.50 8.42 10.83
C ILE A 283 14.82 9.20 10.96
N PHE A 284 15.34 9.38 12.17
CA PHE A 284 16.60 10.08 12.40
C PHE A 284 17.79 9.38 11.74
N ALA A 285 17.87 8.05 11.87
CA ALA A 285 18.88 7.25 11.19
C ALA A 285 18.73 7.35 9.65
N SER A 286 17.49 7.37 9.16
CA SER A 286 17.17 7.47 7.74
C SER A 286 17.70 8.75 7.09
N TYR A 287 17.67 9.87 7.79
CA TYR A 287 18.19 11.14 7.26
C TYR A 287 19.70 11.17 7.03
N LYS A 288 20.44 10.24 7.61
CA LYS A 288 21.89 10.09 7.36
C LYS A 288 22.19 9.39 6.03
N ILE A 289 21.19 8.73 5.44
CA ILE A 289 21.36 7.94 4.21
C ILE A 289 21.31 8.86 2.98
N SER A 290 22.26 8.69 2.07
CA SER A 290 22.41 9.53 0.87
C SER A 290 21.14 9.56 -0.01
N LYS A 291 20.46 8.41 -0.16
CA LYS A 291 19.23 8.30 -0.96
C LYS A 291 18.02 8.97 -0.32
N SER A 292 17.89 8.87 1.00
CA SER A 292 16.88 9.61 1.76
C SER A 292 17.10 11.12 1.65
N LYS A 293 18.35 11.58 1.74
CA LYS A 293 18.70 13.00 1.49
C LYS A 293 18.36 13.43 0.07
N ALA A 294 18.64 12.58 -0.93
CA ALA A 294 18.32 12.86 -2.32
C ALA A 294 16.79 12.99 -2.52
N PHE A 295 16.01 12.09 -1.93
CA PHE A 295 14.55 12.15 -1.95
C PHE A 295 14.02 13.40 -1.24
N LYS A 296 14.51 13.70 -0.03
CA LYS A 296 14.17 14.93 0.70
C LYS A 296 14.48 16.18 -0.14
N ASN A 297 15.65 16.26 -0.76
CA ASN A 297 16.04 17.39 -1.61
C ASN A 297 15.18 17.50 -2.87
N PHE A 298 14.82 16.37 -3.46
CA PHE A 298 13.90 16.33 -4.61
C PHE A 298 12.52 16.86 -4.21
N CYS A 299 11.93 16.32 -3.14
CA CYS A 299 10.63 16.80 -2.64
C CYS A 299 10.68 18.26 -2.18
N GLY A 300 11.77 18.71 -1.58
CA GLY A 300 11.94 20.12 -1.17
C GLY A 300 11.98 21.09 -2.36
N ARG A 301 12.53 20.66 -3.50
CA ARG A 301 12.43 21.43 -4.75
C ARG A 301 11.04 21.40 -5.36
N LEU A 302 10.37 20.24 -5.28
CA LEU A 302 9.05 20.04 -5.84
C LEU A 302 7.94 20.73 -5.05
N LEU A 303 7.98 20.66 -3.71
CA LEU A 303 6.90 21.10 -2.84
C LEU A 303 7.21 22.38 -2.05
N GLY A 304 8.47 22.64 -1.74
CA GLY A 304 8.90 23.72 -0.86
C GLY A 304 9.52 23.18 0.45
N ARG A 305 10.23 24.05 1.16
CA ARG A 305 10.97 23.65 2.37
C ARG A 305 10.04 23.40 3.55
N GLU A 306 8.94 24.14 3.68
CA GLU A 306 7.96 24.01 4.74
C GLU A 306 7.37 22.61 4.82
N PHE A 307 7.20 21.94 3.68
CA PHE A 307 6.64 20.57 3.62
C PHE A 307 7.61 19.52 4.17
N ILE A 308 8.89 19.64 3.80
CA ILE A 308 9.91 18.63 4.15
C ILE A 308 10.33 18.65 5.62
N ASP A 309 9.97 19.69 6.36
CA ASP A 309 10.24 19.78 7.80
C ASP A 309 9.03 19.32 8.64
N SER A 310 7.90 19.00 8.01
CA SER A 310 6.71 18.49 8.68
C SER A 310 6.89 17.04 9.16
N GLN A 311 6.16 16.65 10.23
CA GLN A 311 6.15 15.27 10.71
C GLN A 311 5.61 14.31 9.63
N HIS A 312 4.56 14.71 8.91
CA HIS A 312 3.98 13.92 7.83
C HIS A 312 5.00 13.58 6.74
N PHE A 313 5.85 14.54 6.35
CA PHE A 313 6.91 14.25 5.37
C PHE A 313 7.97 13.30 5.92
N LYS A 314 8.26 13.35 7.21
CA LYS A 314 9.21 12.41 7.84
C LYS A 314 8.72 10.97 7.69
N ASP A 315 7.42 10.73 7.87
CA ASP A 315 6.79 9.42 7.70
C ASP A 315 6.85 8.96 6.24
N ILE A 316 6.56 9.85 5.29
CA ILE A 316 6.68 9.57 3.84
C ILE A 316 8.14 9.21 3.47
N ASN A 317 9.11 9.93 4.02
CA ASN A 317 10.53 9.65 3.78
C ASN A 317 10.97 8.31 4.40
N ALA A 318 10.43 7.94 5.57
CA ALA A 318 10.67 6.63 6.17
C ALA A 318 10.06 5.51 5.31
N TYR A 319 8.83 5.69 4.82
CA TYR A 319 8.20 4.78 3.87
C TYR A 319 9.06 4.61 2.61
N PHE A 320 9.47 5.72 1.98
CA PHE A 320 10.38 5.68 0.82
C PHE A 320 11.64 4.86 1.12
N LEU A 321 12.28 5.09 2.28
CA LEU A 321 13.51 4.40 2.63
C LEU A 321 13.32 2.89 2.82
N ARG A 322 12.23 2.46 3.46
CA ARG A 322 11.92 1.03 3.62
C ARG A 322 11.80 0.34 2.27
N HIS A 323 11.05 0.93 1.35
CA HIS A 323 10.92 0.42 0.00
C HIS A 323 12.26 0.42 -0.74
N PHE A 324 13.05 1.48 -0.59
CA PHE A 324 14.41 1.54 -1.15
C PHE A 324 15.29 0.41 -0.63
N ILE A 325 15.23 0.07 0.66
CA ILE A 325 15.96 -1.04 1.25
C ILE A 325 15.50 -2.37 0.63
N CYS A 326 14.19 -2.58 0.51
CA CYS A 326 13.63 -3.75 -0.16
C CYS A 326 14.22 -3.91 -1.57
N TYR A 327 14.26 -2.85 -2.36
CA TYR A 327 14.86 -2.87 -3.69
C TYR A 327 16.36 -3.20 -3.69
N CYS A 328 17.11 -2.66 -2.74
CA CYS A 328 18.55 -2.94 -2.60
C CYS A 328 18.83 -4.43 -2.38
N TYR A 329 17.92 -5.13 -1.72
CA TYR A 329 18.05 -6.56 -1.45
C TYR A 329 17.23 -7.43 -2.42
N TYR A 330 16.69 -6.86 -3.49
CA TYR A 330 15.84 -7.54 -4.50
C TYR A 330 14.58 -8.18 -3.89
N PHE A 331 14.12 -7.63 -2.80
CA PHE A 331 12.90 -8.04 -2.14
C PHE A 331 11.86 -6.94 -2.33
N ILE A 332 10.81 -7.25 -3.07
CA ILE A 332 9.65 -6.38 -3.24
C ILE A 332 8.47 -7.15 -2.70
N PRO A 333 8.02 -6.84 -1.48
CA PRO A 333 6.74 -7.34 -1.03
C PRO A 333 5.66 -6.68 -1.88
N ASP A 334 4.96 -7.46 -2.69
CA ASP A 334 3.71 -7.02 -3.27
C ASP A 334 2.63 -7.05 -2.16
N PHE A 335 2.75 -6.18 -1.15
CA PHE A 335 1.87 -6.18 0.01
C PHE A 335 0.44 -5.75 -0.32
N TYR A 336 0.23 -5.02 -1.40
CA TYR A 336 -1.07 -4.48 -1.73
C TYR A 336 -1.40 -4.73 -3.19
N PHE A 337 -2.39 -5.60 -3.43
CA PHE A 337 -3.14 -5.59 -4.68
C PHE A 337 -4.14 -4.44 -4.65
N LEU A 338 -3.65 -3.22 -4.56
CA LEU A 338 -4.48 -2.10 -4.88
C LEU A 338 -4.64 -2.06 -6.40
N ASN A 339 -5.86 -2.18 -6.86
CA ASN A 339 -6.16 -1.88 -8.25
C ASN A 339 -5.91 -0.38 -8.46
N THR A 340 -4.68 -0.03 -8.86
CA THR A 340 -4.29 1.37 -9.06
C THR A 340 -5.10 2.07 -10.13
N SER A 341 -5.81 1.34 -10.98
CA SER A 341 -6.72 1.93 -11.98
C SER A 341 -7.93 2.61 -11.33
N ARG A 342 -8.29 2.22 -10.10
CA ARG A 342 -9.39 2.80 -9.32
C ARG A 342 -8.97 3.93 -8.39
N LEU A 343 -7.67 4.11 -8.18
CA LEU A 343 -7.18 5.17 -7.30
C LEU A 343 -7.14 6.50 -8.05
N SER A 344 -7.79 7.50 -7.48
CA SER A 344 -7.67 8.88 -7.95
C SER A 344 -6.34 9.46 -7.45
N TYR A 345 -5.49 9.91 -8.36
CA TYR A 345 -4.23 10.57 -8.03
C TYR A 345 -3.84 11.57 -9.13
N SER A 346 -3.07 12.57 -8.76
CA SER A 346 -2.56 13.57 -9.69
C SER A 346 -1.55 12.95 -10.67
N LYS A 347 -1.93 12.86 -11.96
CA LYS A 347 -1.05 12.32 -13.02
C LYS A 347 0.21 13.16 -13.20
N ASP A 348 0.12 14.48 -13.04
CA ASP A 348 1.28 15.38 -13.15
C ASP A 348 2.27 15.14 -12.02
N LEU A 349 1.80 15.03 -10.78
CA LEU A 349 2.66 14.71 -9.63
C LEU A 349 3.28 13.30 -9.78
N TYR A 350 2.49 12.33 -10.25
CA TYR A 350 2.98 10.99 -10.56
C TYR A 350 4.15 11.02 -11.55
N HIS A 351 3.99 11.71 -12.68
CA HIS A 351 5.06 11.79 -13.69
C HIS A 351 6.31 12.51 -13.19
N LEU A 352 6.15 13.53 -12.35
CA LEU A 352 7.27 14.22 -11.72
C LEU A 352 8.01 13.32 -10.74
N LEU A 353 7.25 12.57 -9.92
CA LEU A 353 7.81 11.59 -8.99
C LEU A 353 8.52 10.46 -9.71
N ASP A 354 7.89 9.86 -10.70
CA ASP A 354 8.44 8.74 -11.46
C ASP A 354 9.81 9.08 -12.07
N ARG A 355 9.93 10.28 -12.67
CA ARG A 355 11.21 10.79 -13.17
C ARG A 355 12.22 11.03 -12.04
N GLY A 356 11.82 11.72 -10.97
CA GLY A 356 12.71 12.02 -9.85
C GLY A 356 13.19 10.77 -9.13
N LEU A 357 12.32 9.78 -8.98
CA LEU A 357 12.70 8.47 -8.41
C LEU A 357 13.67 7.73 -9.34
N ALA A 358 13.43 7.73 -10.65
CA ALA A 358 14.36 7.16 -11.63
C ALA A 358 15.77 7.78 -11.50
N ASP A 359 15.87 9.10 -11.37
CA ASP A 359 17.16 9.79 -11.17
C ASP A 359 17.80 9.41 -9.84
N ILE A 360 17.03 9.30 -8.76
CA ILE A 360 17.53 8.88 -7.45
C ILE A 360 18.07 7.46 -7.49
N PHE A 361 17.44 6.56 -8.25
CA PHE A 361 17.85 5.15 -8.34
C PHE A 361 18.96 4.90 -9.35
N ASN A 362 18.99 5.60 -10.47
CA ASN A 362 19.95 5.39 -11.58
C ASN A 362 21.40 5.79 -11.28
N LEU A 363 21.72 6.27 -10.10
CA LEU A 363 23.08 6.58 -9.71
C LEU A 363 23.92 5.30 -9.62
N LYS A 364 24.55 4.92 -10.75
CA LYS A 364 25.49 3.81 -10.98
C LYS A 364 24.88 2.44 -11.36
N GLY A 365 24.25 2.37 -12.53
CA GLY A 365 24.24 1.10 -13.30
C GLY A 365 23.30 0.00 -12.83
N GLY A 366 22.29 0.29 -12.05
CA GLY A 366 21.25 -0.69 -11.68
C GLY A 366 19.89 -0.31 -12.28
N ASN A 367 19.24 -1.25 -12.96
CA ASN A 367 17.86 -1.10 -13.45
C ASN A 367 16.82 -1.22 -12.32
N LEU A 368 17.07 -0.57 -11.18
CA LEU A 368 16.15 -0.55 -10.05
C LEU A 368 15.18 0.63 -10.24
N THR A 369 13.91 0.33 -10.38
CA THR A 369 12.85 1.33 -10.47
C THR A 369 11.77 0.99 -9.44
N PHE A 370 11.16 1.99 -8.84
CA PHE A 370 9.93 1.80 -8.08
C PHE A 370 8.87 1.19 -8.99
N SER A 371 8.05 0.30 -8.45
CA SER A 371 6.89 -0.19 -9.19
C SER A 371 5.91 0.95 -9.41
N LYS A 372 5.10 0.85 -10.48
CA LYS A 372 4.02 1.81 -10.74
C LYS A 372 3.12 1.98 -9.49
N HIS A 373 2.85 0.89 -8.80
CA HIS A 373 2.01 0.86 -7.61
C HIS A 373 2.60 1.72 -6.47
N GLU A 374 3.87 1.52 -6.13
CA GLU A 374 4.55 2.29 -5.08
C GLU A 374 4.69 3.77 -5.44
N THR A 375 4.94 4.08 -6.72
CA THR A 375 4.95 5.47 -7.18
C THR A 375 3.56 6.11 -7.02
N VAL A 376 2.47 5.38 -7.29
CA VAL A 376 1.10 5.84 -7.05
C VAL A 376 0.85 6.10 -5.56
N LEU A 377 1.24 5.19 -4.68
CA LEU A 377 1.09 5.37 -3.23
C LEU A 377 1.87 6.60 -2.71
N LEU A 378 3.11 6.76 -3.14
CA LEU A 378 3.90 7.97 -2.81
C LEU A 378 3.23 9.24 -3.37
N THR A 379 2.66 9.17 -4.57
CA THR A 379 1.93 10.30 -5.17
C THR A 379 0.74 10.68 -4.29
N MET A 380 -0.04 9.71 -3.85
CA MET A 380 -1.19 9.96 -2.97
C MET A 380 -0.77 10.53 -1.62
N GLN A 381 0.26 9.96 -0.99
CA GLN A 381 0.79 10.48 0.29
C GLN A 381 1.29 11.92 0.16
N LEU A 382 1.99 12.26 -0.93
CA LEU A 382 2.44 13.63 -1.18
C LEU A 382 1.28 14.56 -1.56
N SER A 383 0.25 14.08 -2.27
CA SER A 383 -0.98 14.86 -2.51
C SER A 383 -1.67 15.20 -1.19
N ASN A 384 -1.84 14.22 -0.31
CA ASN A 384 -2.41 14.43 1.01
C ASN A 384 -1.56 15.42 1.85
N LEU A 385 -0.24 15.32 1.76
CA LEU A 385 0.65 16.28 2.41
C LEU A 385 0.39 17.71 1.87
N ILE A 386 0.31 17.90 0.55
CA ILE A 386 -0.01 19.20 -0.05
C ILE A 386 -1.34 19.72 0.49
N GLU A 387 -2.37 18.88 0.55
CA GLU A 387 -3.67 19.26 1.07
C GLU A 387 -3.62 19.78 2.52
N THR A 388 -2.76 19.23 3.37
CA THR A 388 -2.65 19.69 4.77
C THR A 388 -2.09 21.10 4.89
N PHE A 389 -1.39 21.60 3.87
CA PHE A 389 -0.80 22.94 3.81
C PHE A 389 -1.63 23.94 3.00
N LEU A 390 -2.59 23.48 2.21
CA LEU A 390 -3.49 24.37 1.50
C LEU A 390 -4.47 25.06 2.46
N ALA A 391 -4.71 26.34 2.23
CA ALA A 391 -5.75 27.06 2.97
C ALA A 391 -7.12 26.39 2.78
N PRO A 392 -7.99 26.41 3.80
CA PRO A 392 -9.36 25.94 3.65
C PRO A 392 -10.05 26.58 2.45
N LEU A 393 -11.03 25.88 1.87
CA LEU A 393 -11.89 26.46 0.85
C LEU A 393 -12.79 27.52 1.46
N SER A 394 -12.91 28.66 0.81
CA SER A 394 -13.86 29.71 1.19
C SER A 394 -15.22 29.40 0.55
N VAL A 395 -16.16 28.91 1.36
CA VAL A 395 -17.51 28.51 0.91
C VAL A 395 -18.51 29.54 1.40
N TYR A 396 -19.14 30.27 0.48
CA TYR A 396 -20.15 31.26 0.80
C TYR A 396 -21.56 30.68 0.70
N VAL A 397 -22.32 30.76 1.79
CA VAL A 397 -23.70 30.27 1.88
C VAL A 397 -24.65 31.49 1.86
N ILE A 398 -25.43 31.63 0.80
CA ILE A 398 -26.27 32.81 0.54
C ILE A 398 -27.73 32.46 0.69
N SER A 399 -28.44 33.14 1.60
CA SER A 399 -29.88 33.03 1.80
C SER A 399 -30.46 34.38 2.21
N SER A 400 -31.77 34.61 1.98
CA SER A 400 -32.47 35.79 2.49
C SER A 400 -33.01 35.59 3.90
N SER A 401 -32.96 34.38 4.44
CA SER A 401 -33.53 34.04 5.74
C SER A 401 -32.44 33.76 6.77
N ASN A 402 -32.39 34.56 7.84
CA ASN A 402 -31.45 34.31 8.93
C ASN A 402 -31.69 32.95 9.62
N ILE A 403 -32.93 32.50 9.71
CA ILE A 403 -33.26 31.18 10.29
C ILE A 403 -32.66 30.08 9.44
N ARG A 404 -32.79 30.18 8.12
CA ARG A 404 -32.17 29.20 7.19
C ARG A 404 -30.64 29.22 7.28
N LEU A 405 -30.03 30.41 7.35
CA LEU A 405 -28.57 30.50 7.50
C LEU A 405 -28.08 29.83 8.78
N GLN A 406 -28.80 30.01 9.90
CA GLN A 406 -28.47 29.31 11.15
C GLN A 406 -28.63 27.80 11.02
N THR A 407 -29.69 27.33 10.35
CA THR A 407 -29.89 25.90 10.10
C THR A 407 -28.75 25.33 9.27
N TYR A 408 -28.35 26.01 8.17
CA TYR A 408 -27.22 25.59 7.34
C TYR A 408 -25.92 25.62 8.12
N GLN A 409 -25.69 26.59 8.97
CA GLN A 409 -24.50 26.69 9.82
C GLN A 409 -24.35 25.45 10.72
N VAL A 410 -25.43 25.04 11.38
CA VAL A 410 -25.43 23.87 12.24
C VAL A 410 -25.12 22.61 11.41
N MET A 411 -25.83 22.44 10.29
CA MET A 411 -25.67 21.28 9.43
C MET A 411 -24.26 21.18 8.87
N LEU A 412 -23.76 22.24 8.24
CA LEU A 412 -22.45 22.19 7.55
C LEU A 412 -21.28 22.00 8.52
N ASN A 413 -21.36 22.63 9.71
CA ASN A 413 -20.34 22.44 10.74
C ASN A 413 -20.33 21.03 11.36
N GLN A 414 -21.41 20.26 11.22
CA GLN A 414 -21.44 18.85 11.63
C GLN A 414 -20.69 17.92 10.64
N TYR A 415 -20.69 18.27 9.36
CA TYR A 415 -20.15 17.41 8.31
C TYR A 415 -18.73 17.79 7.87
N PHE A 416 -18.35 19.07 8.04
CA PHE A 416 -17.08 19.57 7.53
C PHE A 416 -16.22 20.18 8.63
N THR A 417 -14.94 19.86 8.63
CA THR A 417 -13.96 20.49 9.52
C THR A 417 -13.48 21.81 8.94
N SER A 418 -13.18 22.78 9.80
CA SER A 418 -12.60 24.07 9.40
C SER A 418 -11.26 23.97 8.67
N LYS A 419 -10.60 22.81 8.73
CA LYS A 419 -9.37 22.53 7.96
C LYS A 419 -9.64 22.32 6.47
N ILE A 420 -10.84 21.83 6.12
CA ILE A 420 -11.21 21.51 4.73
C ILE A 420 -11.90 22.70 4.08
N ALA A 421 -12.90 23.28 4.76
CA ALA A 421 -13.70 24.39 4.26
C ALA A 421 -14.09 25.33 5.39
N GLU A 422 -14.01 26.63 5.11
CA GLU A 422 -14.50 27.69 5.97
C GLU A 422 -15.79 28.27 5.37
N PHE A 423 -16.86 28.25 6.15
CA PHE A 423 -18.18 28.63 5.71
C PHE A 423 -18.51 30.06 6.13
N PHE A 424 -18.85 30.91 5.15
CA PHE A 424 -19.30 32.31 5.35
C PHE A 424 -20.77 32.41 5.02
N PHE A 425 -21.57 32.76 6.05
CA PHE A 425 -23.02 32.84 5.94
C PHE A 425 -23.44 34.27 5.66
N VAL A 426 -24.05 34.52 4.49
CA VAL A 426 -24.36 35.86 3.98
C VAL A 426 -25.86 35.99 3.73
N ASN A 427 -26.49 37.01 4.38
CA ASN A 427 -27.88 37.33 4.09
C ASN A 427 -27.97 38.26 2.86
N TYR A 428 -28.64 37.77 1.81
CA TYR A 428 -28.78 38.47 0.54
C TYR A 428 -29.48 39.83 0.66
N GLN A 429 -30.38 40.02 1.64
CA GLN A 429 -31.15 41.25 1.81
C GLN A 429 -30.39 42.34 2.60
N THR A 430 -29.48 41.93 3.48
CA THR A 430 -28.78 42.86 4.37
C THR A 430 -27.36 43.13 3.99
N THR A 431 -26.78 42.28 3.14
CA THR A 431 -25.38 42.39 2.75
C THR A 431 -25.30 42.64 1.24
N GLN A 432 -24.61 43.71 0.85
CA GLN A 432 -24.33 43.94 -0.57
C GLN A 432 -23.34 42.89 -1.06
N ILE A 433 -23.79 42.03 -1.96
CA ILE A 433 -22.96 41.00 -2.58
C ILE A 433 -22.24 41.66 -3.78
N ASP A 434 -21.02 42.09 -3.56
CA ASP A 434 -20.21 42.70 -4.62
C ASP A 434 -19.31 41.68 -5.32
N GLU A 435 -18.76 42.09 -6.45
CA GLU A 435 -17.84 41.24 -7.26
C GLU A 435 -16.58 40.84 -6.45
N LYS A 436 -16.16 41.67 -5.46
CA LYS A 436 -15.00 41.36 -4.62
C LYS A 436 -15.26 40.20 -3.66
N LEU A 437 -16.50 40.09 -3.14
CA LEU A 437 -16.90 38.98 -2.29
C LEU A 437 -17.00 37.71 -3.11
N LEU A 438 -17.59 37.77 -4.30
CA LEU A 438 -17.72 36.63 -5.20
C LEU A 438 -16.36 36.10 -5.67
N LYS A 439 -15.41 36.97 -5.97
CA LYS A 439 -14.03 36.59 -6.35
C LYS A 439 -13.22 35.91 -5.23
N LYS A 440 -13.61 36.06 -3.97
CA LYS A 440 -12.98 35.39 -2.84
C LYS A 440 -13.54 33.99 -2.59
N ALA A 441 -14.70 33.67 -3.15
CA ALA A 441 -15.37 32.40 -2.95
C ALA A 441 -14.71 31.31 -3.82
N ASP A 442 -14.42 30.20 -3.21
CA ASP A 442 -14.06 28.97 -3.92
C ASP A 442 -15.33 28.24 -4.39
N ILE A 443 -16.36 28.24 -3.53
CA ILE A 443 -17.67 27.65 -3.79
C ILE A 443 -18.75 28.62 -3.28
N ILE A 444 -19.81 28.78 -4.05
CA ILE A 444 -21.00 29.54 -3.65
C ILE A 444 -22.19 28.58 -3.59
N ILE A 445 -22.84 28.54 -2.44
CA ILE A 445 -24.06 27.78 -2.20
C ILE A 445 -25.19 28.79 -2.06
N ALA A 446 -26.20 28.74 -2.92
CA ALA A 446 -27.28 29.72 -2.88
C ALA A 446 -28.65 29.07 -3.09
N GLU A 447 -29.72 29.73 -2.58
CA GLU A 447 -31.08 29.35 -2.90
C GLU A 447 -31.36 29.57 -4.40
N ARG A 448 -32.13 28.66 -5.01
CA ARG A 448 -32.44 28.64 -6.45
C ARG A 448 -32.80 30.00 -7.03
N ARG A 449 -33.60 30.77 -6.29
CA ARG A 449 -34.08 32.10 -6.71
C ARG A 449 -32.96 33.14 -6.88
N TYR A 450 -31.78 32.94 -6.27
CA TYR A 450 -30.66 33.87 -6.34
C TYR A 450 -29.61 33.45 -7.36
N ILE A 451 -29.65 32.20 -7.80
CA ILE A 451 -28.62 31.64 -8.72
C ILE A 451 -28.57 32.46 -10.02
N SER A 452 -29.71 32.85 -10.57
CA SER A 452 -29.76 33.62 -11.83
C SER A 452 -29.12 34.99 -11.70
N SER A 453 -29.39 35.72 -10.58
CA SER A 453 -28.79 37.04 -10.36
C SER A 453 -27.28 36.91 -10.07
N LEU A 454 -26.86 35.95 -9.27
CA LEU A 454 -25.45 35.72 -8.98
C LEU A 454 -24.66 35.31 -10.23
N LYS A 455 -25.28 34.57 -11.14
CA LYS A 455 -24.67 34.21 -12.43
C LYS A 455 -24.44 35.40 -13.34
N ASN A 456 -25.38 36.34 -13.37
CA ASN A 456 -25.30 37.51 -14.22
C ASN A 456 -24.29 38.56 -13.72
N ASP A 457 -24.10 38.65 -12.41
CA ASP A 457 -23.28 39.69 -11.78
C ASP A 457 -21.82 39.27 -11.52
N SER A 458 -21.49 37.96 -11.58
CA SER A 458 -20.26 37.50 -10.93
C SER A 458 -19.04 37.40 -11.86
N GLY A 459 -19.21 37.23 -13.17
CA GLY A 459 -18.07 36.85 -14.00
C GLY A 459 -17.27 35.63 -13.52
N VAL A 460 -17.72 35.03 -12.38
CA VAL A 460 -17.14 33.85 -11.76
C VAL A 460 -17.63 32.61 -12.53
N ALA A 461 -16.76 31.67 -12.74
CA ALA A 461 -17.12 30.43 -13.43
C ALA A 461 -18.33 29.76 -12.74
N ILE A 462 -19.42 29.61 -13.49
CA ILE A 462 -20.76 29.18 -13.08
C ILE A 462 -20.78 27.79 -12.40
N GLN A 463 -19.70 27.05 -12.52
CA GLN A 463 -19.54 25.69 -11.97
C GLN A 463 -19.55 25.63 -10.42
N ASP A 464 -19.30 26.74 -9.75
CA ASP A 464 -19.11 26.79 -8.31
C ASP A 464 -20.36 27.25 -7.52
N ILE A 465 -21.52 27.42 -8.18
CA ILE A 465 -22.80 27.81 -7.55
C ILE A 465 -23.67 26.58 -7.44
N LEU A 466 -23.89 26.13 -6.20
CA LEU A 466 -24.77 25.01 -5.89
C LEU A 466 -26.10 25.47 -5.32
N GLU A 467 -27.19 24.76 -5.65
CA GLU A 467 -28.50 24.98 -5.09
C GLU A 467 -28.65 24.19 -3.79
N ILE A 468 -29.09 24.85 -2.69
CA ILE A 468 -29.39 24.15 -1.43
C ILE A 468 -30.85 23.74 -1.38
N GLY A 469 -31.10 22.45 -1.21
CA GLY A 469 -32.40 21.91 -0.81
C GLY A 469 -32.37 21.45 0.66
N MET A 470 -33.36 21.80 1.44
CA MET A 470 -33.50 21.23 2.77
C MET A 470 -33.88 19.73 2.67
N ASN A 471 -33.28 18.88 3.49
CA ASN A 471 -33.62 17.46 3.73
C ASN A 471 -33.30 16.45 2.63
N ASN A 472 -32.35 16.68 1.76
CA ASN A 472 -31.99 15.64 0.78
C ASN A 472 -30.56 15.15 0.95
N LYS A 473 -30.38 13.86 1.30
CA LYS A 473 -29.07 13.20 1.40
C LYS A 473 -28.22 13.41 0.14
N GLN A 474 -28.87 13.47 -1.02
CA GLN A 474 -28.21 13.75 -2.31
C GLN A 474 -27.50 15.11 -2.35
N TYR A 475 -28.00 16.15 -1.68
CA TYR A 475 -27.32 17.45 -1.66
C TYR A 475 -26.04 17.44 -0.83
N HIS A 476 -26.01 16.65 0.25
CA HIS A 476 -24.79 16.48 1.03
C HIS A 476 -23.71 15.77 0.21
N GLU A 477 -24.11 14.76 -0.55
CA GLU A 477 -23.20 14.03 -1.44
C GLU A 477 -22.68 14.93 -2.56
N LEU A 478 -23.55 15.74 -3.20
CA LEU A 478 -23.16 16.71 -4.22
C LEU A 478 -22.23 17.79 -3.68
N LEU A 479 -22.50 18.31 -2.48
CA LEU A 479 -21.65 19.31 -1.84
C LEU A 479 -20.27 18.70 -1.47
N LEU A 480 -20.27 17.52 -0.91
CA LEU A 480 -19.03 16.79 -0.60
C LEU A 480 -18.21 16.59 -1.86
N GLN A 481 -18.83 16.14 -2.94
CA GLN A 481 -18.18 15.97 -4.23
C GLN A 481 -17.60 17.29 -4.76
N ALA A 482 -18.37 18.38 -4.72
CA ALA A 482 -17.89 19.70 -5.17
C ALA A 482 -16.72 20.23 -4.32
N ILE A 483 -16.72 19.98 -3.01
CA ILE A 483 -15.61 20.34 -2.11
C ILE A 483 -14.36 19.51 -2.48
N ILE A 484 -14.51 18.20 -2.70
CA ILE A 484 -13.41 17.33 -3.10
C ILE A 484 -12.82 17.79 -4.45
N GLU A 485 -13.67 17.99 -5.46
CA GLU A 485 -13.24 18.43 -6.80
C GLU A 485 -12.50 19.77 -6.75
N LYS A 486 -12.98 20.71 -5.93
CA LYS A 486 -12.33 22.02 -5.78
C LYS A 486 -11.01 21.93 -5.01
N ARG A 487 -10.91 21.04 -4.02
CA ARG A 487 -9.64 20.73 -3.33
C ARG A 487 -8.63 20.13 -4.30
N ASP A 488 -9.03 19.15 -5.07
CA ASP A 488 -8.20 18.53 -6.10
C ASP A 488 -7.70 19.56 -7.12
N GLN A 489 -8.58 20.49 -7.54
CA GLN A 489 -8.19 21.59 -8.40
C GLN A 489 -7.12 22.48 -7.77
N LYS A 490 -7.23 22.83 -6.48
CA LYS A 490 -6.20 23.62 -5.74
C LYS A 490 -4.87 22.86 -5.63
N VAL A 491 -4.92 21.56 -5.36
CA VAL A 491 -3.70 20.72 -5.37
C VAL A 491 -3.06 20.73 -6.75
N PHE A 492 -3.85 20.56 -7.80
CA PHE A 492 -3.36 20.60 -9.18
C PHE A 492 -2.74 21.96 -9.54
N GLU A 493 -3.38 23.08 -9.20
CA GLU A 493 -2.85 24.43 -9.39
C GLU A 493 -1.53 24.64 -8.64
N TYR A 494 -1.45 24.13 -7.39
CA TYR A 494 -0.23 24.19 -6.60
C TYR A 494 0.91 23.43 -7.31
N ILE A 495 0.67 22.20 -7.73
CA ILE A 495 1.66 21.36 -8.43
C ILE A 495 2.09 22.03 -9.75
N SER A 496 1.15 22.58 -10.51
CA SER A 496 1.42 23.26 -11.79
C SER A 496 2.30 24.49 -11.60
N LYS A 497 2.06 25.29 -10.56
CA LYS A 497 2.93 26.44 -10.20
C LYS A 497 4.34 26.00 -9.83
N MET A 498 4.48 24.88 -9.12
CA MET A 498 5.78 24.34 -8.73
C MET A 498 6.54 23.73 -9.92
N LYS A 499 5.85 23.09 -10.85
CA LYS A 499 6.43 22.54 -12.08
C LYS A 499 7.21 23.63 -12.87
N HIS A 500 6.64 24.83 -12.98
CA HIS A 500 7.30 25.96 -13.65
C HIS A 500 8.53 26.51 -12.91
N LYS A 501 8.73 26.16 -11.64
CA LYS A 501 9.93 26.57 -10.88
C LYS A 501 11.07 25.54 -10.96
N ILE A 502 10.79 24.32 -11.42
CA ILE A 502 11.75 23.19 -11.49
C ILE A 502 12.31 23.03 -12.91
N LEU A 503 11.53 23.38 -13.95
CA LEU A 503 11.94 23.44 -15.35
C LEU A 503 12.63 24.77 -15.65
#